data_2fdf55ed74338c4e686e5edf60c5af03
#
_entry.id   2fdf55ed74338c4e686e5edf60c5af03
#
_cell.length_a   1.000
_cell.length_b   1.000
_cell.length_c   1.000
_cell.angle_alpha   90.00
_cell.angle_beta   90.00
_cell.angle_gamma   90.00
#
_symmetry.space_group_name_H-M   'P 1'
#
loop_
_entity.id
_entity.type
_entity.pdbx_description
1 polymer ?
#
loop_
_entity_poly.entity_id
_entity_poly.type
_entity_poly.pdbx_seq_one_letter_code
_entity_poly.pdbx_strand_id
1 'polypeptide(L)'
;VNGLGFCSMWINDNGVLRFVENYGYGVLHAYLDPLPTNCVATPVCPAATGAGYPRYSSSPSAEYGYYNLAVFFAGCNLDCVFCQNWHHKDIAVSASLRRRYRVSVDELVKEAIENNRITCICFFGGDPAPHSIYSIEVSRRILSYSLDHSLVKRICWETNGLENPSIM
;
A
#
# COMPACT_ATOMS: atom_id res chain seq x y z
N VAL A 1 28.20 11.59 5.10
CA VAL A 1 28.35 10.19 4.74
C VAL A 1 27.19 9.83 3.80
N ASN A 2 27.52 9.56 2.55
CA ASN A 2 26.54 9.09 1.57
C ASN A 2 26.28 7.60 1.80
N GLY A 3 25.03 7.18 1.88
CA GLY A 3 24.71 5.77 2.10
C GLY A 3 23.24 5.44 1.92
N LEU A 4 23.00 4.21 1.50
CA LEU A 4 21.68 3.64 1.40
C LEU A 4 21.21 3.23 2.79
N GLY A 5 19.99 3.59 3.15
CA GLY A 5 19.36 3.17 4.40
C GLY A 5 19.06 1.66 4.43
N PHE A 6 18.80 1.13 5.61
CA PHE A 6 18.56 -0.30 5.83
C PHE A 6 17.42 -0.87 4.95
N CYS A 7 16.34 -0.12 4.76
CA CYS A 7 15.22 -0.51 3.90
C CYS A 7 15.53 -0.48 2.40
N SER A 8 16.71 0.03 1.99
CA SER A 8 17.14 0.24 0.60
C SER A 8 16.26 1.18 -0.24
N MET A 9 15.33 1.91 0.40
CA MET A 9 14.41 2.86 -0.26
C MET A 9 14.81 4.32 -0.04
N TRP A 10 15.66 4.60 0.94
CA TRP A 10 16.12 5.94 1.28
C TRP A 10 17.63 6.04 1.23
N ILE A 11 18.13 7.14 0.70
CA ILE A 11 19.56 7.44 0.61
C ILE A 11 19.86 8.75 1.37
N ASN A 12 20.94 8.74 2.13
CA ASN A 12 21.51 9.98 2.64
C ASN A 12 22.48 10.54 1.58
N ASP A 13 22.08 11.62 0.95
CA ASP A 13 22.87 12.36 -0.04
C ASP A 13 23.38 13.66 0.61
N ASN A 14 24.60 13.63 1.14
CA ASN A 14 25.25 14.76 1.79
C ASN A 14 24.42 15.43 2.90
N GLY A 15 23.78 14.60 3.74
CA GLY A 15 22.93 15.08 4.85
C GLY A 15 21.48 15.32 4.45
N VAL A 16 21.12 15.16 3.20
CA VAL A 16 19.73 15.25 2.71
C VAL A 16 19.18 13.84 2.50
N LEU A 17 18.04 13.56 3.12
CA LEU A 17 17.34 12.30 2.93
C LEU A 17 16.54 12.34 1.62
N ARG A 18 16.79 11.40 0.73
CA ARG A 18 16.11 11.27 -0.56
C ARG A 18 15.56 9.86 -0.75
N PHE A 19 14.39 9.77 -1.33
CA PHE A 19 13.85 8.49 -1.80
C PHE A 19 14.56 8.07 -3.10
N VAL A 20 14.87 6.78 -3.24
CA VAL A 20 15.73 6.27 -4.33
C VAL A 20 15.12 6.44 -5.73
N GLU A 21 13.79 6.51 -5.85
CA GLU A 21 13.08 6.56 -7.13
C GLU A 21 12.33 7.89 -7.38
N ASN A 22 12.43 8.89 -6.51
CA ASN A 22 11.61 10.10 -6.51
C ASN A 22 10.28 9.92 -5.72
N TYR A 23 9.81 11.00 -5.09
CA TYR A 23 8.64 11.00 -4.21
C TYR A 23 7.30 10.71 -4.91
N GLY A 24 7.20 10.91 -6.22
CA GLY A 24 6.01 10.60 -7.01
C GLY A 24 5.86 9.13 -7.39
N TYR A 25 6.78 8.25 -6.95
CA TYR A 25 6.79 6.84 -7.30
C TYR A 25 6.92 5.96 -6.07
N GLY A 26 6.25 4.79 -6.13
CA GLY A 26 6.50 3.65 -5.25
C GLY A 26 7.25 2.55 -6.00
N VAL A 27 7.98 1.72 -5.25
CA VAL A 27 8.54 0.47 -5.78
C VAL A 27 7.66 -0.66 -5.28
N LEU A 28 6.78 -1.14 -6.14
CA LEU A 28 5.70 -2.05 -5.77
C LEU A 28 5.23 -2.89 -6.96
N HIS A 29 4.45 -3.91 -6.70
CA HIS A 29 3.49 -4.43 -7.66
C HIS A 29 2.10 -4.48 -7.01
N ALA A 30 1.07 -4.35 -7.83
CA ALA A 30 -0.30 -4.43 -7.39
C ALA A 30 -1.03 -5.56 -8.14
N TYR A 31 -2.00 -6.18 -7.47
CA TYR A 31 -2.86 -7.19 -8.07
C TYR A 31 -4.25 -7.16 -7.43
N LEU A 32 -5.23 -7.72 -8.15
CA LEU A 32 -6.59 -7.84 -7.66
C LEU A 32 -6.74 -9.13 -6.86
N ASP A 33 -7.20 -8.99 -5.62
CA ASP A 33 -7.46 -10.08 -4.70
C ASP A 33 -8.96 -10.15 -4.41
N PRO A 34 -9.66 -11.25 -4.75
CA PRO A 34 -11.11 -11.35 -4.54
C PRO A 34 -11.50 -11.20 -3.08
N LEU A 35 -12.54 -10.41 -2.80
CA LEU A 35 -13.09 -10.26 -1.45
C LEU A 35 -14.15 -11.34 -1.14
N PRO A 36 -14.26 -11.78 0.12
CA PRO A 36 -13.38 -11.47 1.25
C PRO A 36 -12.03 -12.18 1.12
N THR A 37 -10.94 -11.44 1.31
CA THR A 37 -9.58 -11.98 1.21
C THR A 37 -9.06 -12.50 2.55
N ASN A 38 -7.96 -13.24 2.51
CA ASN A 38 -7.26 -13.72 3.70
C ASN A 38 -6.46 -12.58 4.34
N CYS A 39 -7.11 -11.82 5.21
CA CYS A 39 -6.57 -10.64 5.88
C CYS A 39 -6.62 -10.82 7.40
N VAL A 40 -5.60 -10.34 8.11
CA VAL A 40 -5.55 -10.37 9.58
C VAL A 40 -6.72 -9.63 10.23
N ALA A 41 -7.30 -8.64 9.55
CA ALA A 41 -8.46 -7.87 10.01
C ALA A 41 -9.82 -8.52 9.67
N THR A 42 -9.86 -9.69 9.04
CA THR A 42 -11.10 -10.35 8.59
C THR A 42 -12.22 -10.33 9.62
N PRO A 43 -12.00 -10.62 10.93
CA PRO A 43 -13.08 -10.66 11.92
C PRO A 43 -13.79 -9.32 12.14
N VAL A 44 -13.15 -8.21 11.82
CA VAL A 44 -13.66 -6.83 12.04
C VAL A 44 -13.73 -6.02 10.75
N CYS A 45 -13.29 -6.57 9.63
CA CYS A 45 -13.19 -5.87 8.35
C CYS A 45 -14.58 -5.63 7.76
N PRO A 46 -14.94 -4.39 7.38
CA PRO A 46 -16.19 -4.11 6.66
C PRO A 46 -16.40 -4.96 5.41
N ALA A 47 -15.34 -5.23 4.66
CA ALA A 47 -15.40 -6.06 3.45
C ALA A 47 -15.76 -7.53 3.73
N ALA A 48 -15.43 -8.05 4.91
CA ALA A 48 -15.71 -9.43 5.29
C ALA A 48 -17.01 -9.59 6.09
N THR A 49 -17.48 -8.53 6.76
CA THR A 49 -18.59 -8.60 7.71
C THR A 49 -19.79 -7.74 7.34
N GLY A 50 -19.64 -6.78 6.42
CA GLY A 50 -20.65 -5.76 6.15
C GLY A 50 -20.73 -4.67 7.22
N ALA A 51 -19.78 -4.62 8.15
CA ALA A 51 -19.78 -3.62 9.22
C ALA A 51 -19.78 -2.20 8.65
N GLY A 52 -20.70 -1.36 9.16
CA GLY A 52 -20.86 0.02 8.74
C GLY A 52 -21.50 0.21 7.35
N TYR A 53 -22.21 -0.80 6.83
CA TYR A 53 -23.01 -0.65 5.61
C TYR A 53 -24.10 0.43 5.80
N PRO A 54 -24.41 1.26 4.81
CA PRO A 54 -23.80 1.35 3.47
C PRO A 54 -22.57 2.29 3.41
N ARG A 55 -22.17 2.91 4.50
CA ARG A 55 -21.14 3.96 4.51
C ARG A 55 -19.73 3.41 4.29
N TYR A 56 -19.40 2.27 4.89
CA TYR A 56 -18.05 1.69 4.90
C TYR A 56 -17.98 0.31 4.25
N SER A 57 -19.09 -0.22 3.82
CA SER A 57 -19.16 -1.47 3.06
C SER A 57 -20.13 -1.32 1.89
N SER A 58 -19.82 -1.97 0.78
CA SER A 58 -20.69 -2.03 -0.41
C SER A 58 -21.76 -3.12 -0.31
N SER A 59 -21.74 -3.92 0.77
CA SER A 59 -22.69 -5.00 1.02
C SER A 59 -23.07 -5.03 2.50
N PRO A 60 -24.32 -5.40 2.85
CA PRO A 60 -24.70 -5.65 4.24
C PRO A 60 -24.07 -6.91 4.85
N SER A 61 -23.39 -7.69 4.05
CA SER A 61 -22.62 -8.88 4.41
C SER A 61 -21.24 -8.84 3.78
N ALA A 62 -20.54 -9.97 3.66
CA ALA A 62 -19.27 -10.02 2.95
C ALA A 62 -19.39 -9.56 1.49
N GLU A 63 -18.40 -8.82 1.02
CA GLU A 63 -18.37 -8.20 -0.31
C GLU A 63 -17.94 -9.18 -1.41
N TYR A 64 -18.69 -10.28 -1.57
CA TYR A 64 -18.46 -11.21 -2.67
C TYR A 64 -18.57 -10.53 -4.03
N GLY A 65 -17.59 -10.79 -4.91
CA GLY A 65 -17.54 -10.23 -6.26
C GLY A 65 -16.91 -8.84 -6.33
N TYR A 66 -16.46 -8.28 -5.21
CA TYR A 66 -15.60 -7.11 -5.15
C TYR A 66 -14.13 -7.52 -4.98
N TYR A 67 -13.23 -6.54 -5.02
CA TYR A 67 -11.79 -6.77 -4.98
C TYR A 67 -11.08 -5.87 -3.97
N ASN A 68 -10.03 -6.42 -3.40
CA ASN A 68 -8.94 -5.68 -2.81
C ASN A 68 -7.87 -5.42 -3.89
N LEU A 69 -7.44 -4.18 -4.07
CA LEU A 69 -6.22 -3.86 -4.77
C LEU A 69 -5.07 -4.05 -3.78
N ALA A 70 -4.42 -5.19 -3.88
CA ALA A 70 -3.32 -5.59 -3.00
C ALA A 70 -2.03 -4.94 -3.50
N VAL A 71 -1.44 -4.04 -2.72
CA VAL A 71 -0.26 -3.24 -3.08
C VAL A 71 0.94 -3.74 -2.30
N PHE A 72 1.78 -4.53 -2.95
CA PHE A 72 2.96 -5.15 -2.36
C PHE A 72 4.19 -4.26 -2.55
N PHE A 73 4.68 -3.63 -1.48
CA PHE A 73 5.86 -2.78 -1.50
C PHE A 73 7.17 -3.55 -1.39
N ALA A 74 8.21 -3.04 -2.06
CA ALA A 74 9.58 -3.44 -1.83
C ALA A 74 10.19 -2.68 -0.64
N GLY A 75 11.14 -3.31 0.04
CA GLY A 75 11.82 -2.73 1.21
C GLY A 75 11.01 -2.84 2.49
N CYS A 76 11.73 -2.87 3.60
CA CYS A 76 11.18 -2.92 4.96
C CYS A 76 12.22 -2.34 5.92
N ASN A 77 11.76 -1.71 6.99
CA ASN A 77 12.61 -1.21 8.05
C ASN A 77 12.98 -2.28 9.09
N LEU A 78 12.55 -3.54 8.88
CA LEU A 78 12.90 -4.73 9.69
C LEU A 78 13.54 -5.83 8.84
N ASP A 79 14.14 -6.80 9.52
CA ASP A 79 14.72 -8.02 8.95
C ASP A 79 14.33 -9.24 9.77
N CYS A 80 13.04 -9.52 9.83
CA CYS A 80 12.50 -10.65 10.59
C CYS A 80 12.97 -11.98 10.02
N VAL A 81 13.51 -12.85 10.87
CA VAL A 81 14.00 -14.20 10.47
C VAL A 81 12.87 -15.11 9.95
N PHE A 82 11.63 -14.84 10.29
CA PHE A 82 10.43 -15.56 9.87
C PHE A 82 9.64 -14.83 8.76
N CYS A 83 10.25 -13.85 8.05
CA CYS A 83 9.57 -13.08 7.03
C CYS A 83 9.11 -13.96 5.87
N GLN A 84 7.79 -14.07 5.67
CA GLN A 84 7.22 -14.84 4.55
C GLN A 84 7.37 -14.09 3.21
N ASN A 85 7.48 -12.76 3.26
CA ASN A 85 7.57 -11.88 2.09
C ASN A 85 9.02 -11.49 1.76
N TRP A 86 10.01 -12.26 2.17
CA TRP A 86 11.44 -11.93 2.11
C TRP A 86 11.94 -11.42 0.75
N HIS A 87 11.30 -11.83 -0.35
CA HIS A 87 11.66 -11.41 -1.71
C HIS A 87 11.51 -9.90 -1.98
N HIS A 88 10.80 -9.15 -1.12
CA HIS A 88 10.79 -7.69 -1.18
C HIS A 88 12.20 -7.09 -1.10
N LYS A 89 13.15 -7.78 -0.43
CA LYS A 89 14.54 -7.35 -0.27
C LYS A 89 15.29 -7.40 -1.58
N ASP A 90 15.10 -8.45 -2.40
CA ASP A 90 15.76 -8.60 -3.70
C ASP A 90 15.37 -7.46 -4.64
N ILE A 91 14.10 -7.07 -4.62
CA ILE A 91 13.61 -5.91 -5.39
C ILE A 91 14.26 -4.63 -4.86
N ALA A 92 14.29 -4.47 -3.53
CA ALA A 92 14.77 -3.26 -2.88
C ALA A 92 16.24 -2.96 -3.16
N VAL A 93 17.11 -3.97 -3.17
CA VAL A 93 18.56 -3.79 -3.37
C VAL A 93 18.96 -3.65 -4.85
N SER A 94 18.14 -4.15 -5.77
CA SER A 94 18.45 -4.16 -7.21
C SER A 94 17.90 -2.92 -7.92
N ALA A 95 18.80 -2.06 -8.42
CA ALA A 95 18.39 -0.86 -9.17
C ALA A 95 17.59 -1.20 -10.44
N SER A 96 17.85 -2.33 -11.09
CA SER A 96 17.10 -2.76 -12.27
C SER A 96 15.69 -3.22 -11.91
N LEU A 97 15.54 -3.97 -10.80
CA LEU A 97 14.24 -4.40 -10.31
C LEU A 97 13.42 -3.22 -9.78
N ARG A 98 14.02 -2.30 -9.03
CA ARG A 98 13.33 -1.08 -8.60
C ARG A 98 12.73 -0.33 -9.80
N ARG A 99 13.50 -0.11 -10.87
CA ARG A 99 12.98 0.53 -12.09
C ARG A 99 11.85 -0.25 -12.74
N ARG A 100 11.91 -1.57 -12.75
CA ARG A 100 10.86 -2.44 -13.30
C ARG A 100 9.55 -2.38 -12.51
N TYR A 101 9.65 -2.28 -11.19
CA TYR A 101 8.52 -2.26 -10.25
C TYR A 101 8.13 -0.83 -9.83
N ARG A 102 8.64 0.18 -10.52
CA ARG A 102 8.30 1.57 -10.25
C ARG A 102 6.90 1.89 -10.79
N VAL A 103 6.02 2.34 -9.90
CA VAL A 103 4.64 2.72 -10.20
C VAL A 103 4.40 4.15 -9.71
N SER A 104 3.91 5.03 -10.56
CA SER A 104 3.57 6.40 -10.16
C SER A 104 2.29 6.45 -9.31
N VAL A 105 2.13 7.54 -8.56
CA VAL A 105 0.88 7.83 -7.84
C VAL A 105 -0.31 7.83 -8.82
N ASP A 106 -0.17 8.45 -9.99
CA ASP A 106 -1.24 8.54 -10.99
C ASP A 106 -1.68 7.18 -11.50
N GLU A 107 -0.73 6.28 -11.79
CA GLU A 107 -1.03 4.92 -12.26
C GLU A 107 -1.80 4.12 -11.22
N LEU A 108 -1.37 4.14 -9.95
CA LEU A 108 -2.04 3.37 -8.89
C LEU A 108 -3.42 3.96 -8.54
N VAL A 109 -3.54 5.28 -8.50
CA VAL A 109 -4.83 5.95 -8.29
C VAL A 109 -5.80 5.61 -9.42
N LYS A 110 -5.34 5.70 -10.67
CA LYS A 110 -6.15 5.35 -11.84
C LYS A 110 -6.67 3.92 -11.76
N GLU A 111 -5.81 2.95 -11.49
CA GLU A 111 -6.18 1.55 -11.30
C GLU A 111 -7.28 1.38 -10.23
N ALA A 112 -7.12 2.06 -9.09
CA ALA A 112 -8.05 1.96 -7.97
C ALA A 112 -9.43 2.59 -8.26
N ILE A 113 -9.51 3.65 -9.09
CA ILE A 113 -10.76 4.39 -9.33
C ILE A 113 -11.51 3.95 -10.58
N GLU A 114 -10.83 3.45 -11.61
CA GLU A 114 -11.48 3.00 -12.86
C GLU A 114 -12.32 1.74 -12.68
N ASN A 115 -12.00 0.91 -11.69
CA ASN A 115 -12.77 -0.28 -11.39
C ASN A 115 -13.63 -0.07 -10.12
N ASN A 116 -14.91 0.14 -10.31
CA ASN A 116 -15.87 0.34 -9.21
C ASN A 116 -16.03 -0.88 -8.28
N ARG A 117 -15.55 -2.06 -8.72
CA ARG A 117 -15.55 -3.28 -7.88
C ARG A 117 -14.35 -3.36 -6.95
N ILE A 118 -13.37 -2.48 -7.07
CA ILE A 118 -12.29 -2.32 -6.08
C ILE A 118 -12.85 -1.47 -4.95
N THR A 119 -13.09 -2.07 -3.79
CA THR A 119 -13.61 -1.39 -2.59
C THR A 119 -12.57 -1.30 -1.47
N CYS A 120 -11.48 -2.03 -1.59
CA CYS A 120 -10.38 -2.04 -0.63
C CYS A 120 -9.05 -1.84 -1.36
N ILE A 121 -8.16 -1.05 -0.78
CA ILE A 121 -6.77 -0.90 -1.20
C ILE A 121 -5.92 -1.22 0.03
N CYS A 122 -5.12 -2.29 -0.04
CA CYS A 122 -4.30 -2.74 1.07
C CYS A 122 -2.82 -2.53 0.76
N PHE A 123 -2.16 -1.70 1.54
CA PHE A 123 -0.71 -1.49 1.50
C PHE A 123 -0.02 -2.50 2.41
N PHE A 124 0.84 -3.34 1.83
CA PHE A 124 1.55 -4.42 2.55
C PHE A 124 2.85 -4.82 1.82
N GLY A 125 3.38 -5.99 2.11
CA GLY A 125 4.51 -6.58 1.39
C GLY A 125 5.78 -6.62 2.22
N GLY A 126 6.79 -5.83 1.89
CA GLY A 126 7.91 -5.52 2.79
C GLY A 126 7.36 -4.75 3.98
N ASP A 127 7.14 -3.46 3.80
CA ASP A 127 6.38 -2.60 4.72
C ASP A 127 6.00 -1.30 3.99
N PRO A 128 4.81 -0.72 4.20
CA PRO A 128 4.46 0.57 3.64
C PRO A 128 5.23 1.75 4.24
N ALA A 129 5.84 1.62 5.43
CA ALA A 129 6.57 2.69 6.11
C ALA A 129 7.66 3.36 5.25
N PRO A 130 8.54 2.63 4.54
CA PRO A 130 9.49 3.25 3.61
C PRO A 130 8.85 4.05 2.48
N HIS A 131 7.57 3.79 2.17
CA HIS A 131 6.80 4.43 1.11
C HIS A 131 5.69 5.36 1.64
N SER A 132 5.75 5.78 2.91
CA SER A 132 4.68 6.53 3.58
C SER A 132 4.23 7.78 2.80
N ILE A 133 5.14 8.58 2.26
CA ILE A 133 4.80 9.77 1.47
C ILE A 133 3.96 9.40 0.24
N TYR A 134 4.38 8.36 -0.49
CA TYR A 134 3.66 7.85 -1.65
C TYR A 134 2.27 7.30 -1.27
N SER A 135 2.22 6.45 -0.24
CA SER A 135 0.99 5.80 0.21
C SER A 135 -0.04 6.79 0.75
N ILE A 136 0.40 7.84 1.47
CA ILE A 136 -0.47 8.93 1.94
C ILE A 136 -1.06 9.69 0.76
N GLU A 137 -0.26 10.05 -0.25
CA GLU A 137 -0.75 10.79 -1.42
C GLU A 137 -1.74 9.94 -2.25
N VAL A 138 -1.45 8.67 -2.47
CA VAL A 138 -2.38 7.73 -3.11
C VAL A 138 -3.69 7.64 -2.32
N SER A 139 -3.60 7.43 -1.00
CA SER A 139 -4.77 7.33 -0.11
C SER A 139 -5.64 8.57 -0.17
N ARG A 140 -5.03 9.75 -0.05
CA ARG A 140 -5.72 11.04 -0.09
C ARG A 140 -6.52 11.20 -1.38
N ARG A 141 -5.92 10.89 -2.53
CA ARG A 141 -6.56 11.04 -3.84
C ARG A 141 -7.70 10.04 -4.06
N ILE A 142 -7.51 8.78 -3.67
CA ILE A 142 -8.55 7.76 -3.76
C ILE A 142 -9.74 8.10 -2.85
N LEU A 143 -9.48 8.52 -1.61
CA LEU A 143 -10.55 8.87 -0.66
C LEU A 143 -11.28 10.13 -1.09
N SER A 144 -10.61 11.15 -1.63
CA SER A 144 -11.27 12.32 -2.20
C SER A 144 -12.20 11.93 -3.35
N TYR A 145 -11.71 11.13 -4.29
CA TYR A 145 -12.53 10.61 -5.39
C TYR A 145 -13.74 9.82 -4.89
N SER A 146 -13.54 8.97 -3.89
CA SER A 146 -14.60 8.17 -3.26
C SER A 146 -15.73 9.05 -2.69
N LEU A 147 -15.38 10.13 -1.99
CA LEU A 147 -16.35 11.09 -1.44
C LEU A 147 -17.11 11.82 -2.55
N ASP A 148 -16.41 12.33 -3.56
CA ASP A 148 -17.00 13.09 -4.66
C ASP A 148 -17.98 12.26 -5.51
N HIS A 149 -17.79 10.94 -5.56
CA HIS A 149 -18.59 10.02 -6.38
C HIS A 149 -19.52 9.11 -5.55
N SER A 150 -19.59 9.29 -4.24
CA SER A 150 -20.39 8.45 -3.34
C SER A 150 -20.09 6.95 -3.46
N LEU A 151 -18.81 6.60 -3.66
CA LEU A 151 -18.34 5.23 -3.74
C LEU A 151 -17.74 4.76 -2.42
N VAL A 152 -17.72 3.47 -2.18
CA VAL A 152 -17.01 2.89 -1.04
C VAL A 152 -15.60 2.53 -1.47
N LYS A 153 -14.61 3.23 -0.92
CA LYS A 153 -13.18 2.90 -1.03
C LYS A 153 -12.58 2.91 0.38
N ARG A 154 -11.91 1.85 0.75
CA ARG A 154 -11.23 1.72 2.06
C ARG A 154 -9.74 1.59 1.83
N ILE A 155 -8.96 2.25 2.68
CA ILE A 155 -7.50 2.10 2.72
C ILE A 155 -7.13 1.27 3.94
N CYS A 156 -6.37 0.22 3.72
CA CYS A 156 -5.81 -0.63 4.77
C CYS A 156 -4.29 -0.56 4.75
N TRP A 157 -3.69 -0.60 5.93
CA TRP A 157 -2.25 -0.67 6.10
C TRP A 157 -1.90 -1.90 6.94
N GLU A 158 -1.17 -2.83 6.35
CA GLU A 158 -0.53 -3.93 7.06
C GLU A 158 0.93 -3.54 7.25
N THR A 159 1.24 -3.00 8.40
CA THR A 159 2.56 -2.45 8.74
C THR A 159 3.04 -2.99 10.08
N ASN A 160 4.37 -3.01 10.26
CA ASN A 160 4.97 -3.32 11.56
C ASN A 160 4.81 -2.17 12.58
N GLY A 161 4.27 -1.03 12.17
CA GLY A 161 3.97 0.11 13.03
C GLY A 161 5.19 0.92 13.49
N LEU A 162 6.37 0.65 12.99
CA LEU A 162 7.60 1.38 13.35
C LEU A 162 7.76 2.64 12.48
N GLU A 163 6.78 3.51 12.56
CA GLU A 163 6.75 4.81 11.92
C GLU A 163 6.75 5.94 12.96
N ASN A 164 7.00 7.16 12.50
CA ASN A 164 6.84 8.33 13.36
C ASN A 164 5.35 8.49 13.73
N PRO A 165 4.98 8.57 15.01
CA PRO A 165 3.61 8.73 15.45
C PRO A 165 2.87 9.95 14.83
N SER A 166 3.62 10.96 14.36
CA SER A 166 3.02 12.11 13.67
C SER A 166 2.58 11.82 12.25
N ILE A 167 2.91 10.65 11.70
CA ILE A 167 2.51 10.20 10.35
C ILE A 167 1.30 9.27 10.44
N MET A 168 1.21 8.52 11.54
CA MET A 168 0.10 7.61 11.85
C MET A 168 -1.11 8.36 12.40
#